data_fd0cbdb124ff88cec5f9fc9eac62df33
#
_entry.id   fd0cbdb124ff88cec5f9fc9eac62df33
#
_cell.length_a   1.000
_cell.length_b   1.000
_cell.length_c   1.000
_cell.angle_alpha   90.00
_cell.angle_beta   90.00
_cell.angle_gamma   90.00
#
_symmetry.space_group_name_H-M   'P 1'
#
loop_
_entity.id
_entity.type
_entity.pdbx_description
1 polymer ?
#
loop_
_entity_poly.entity_id
_entity_poly.type
_entity_poly.pdbx_seq_one_letter_code
_entity_poly.pdbx_strand_id
1 'polypeptide(L)'
;MQKWIDEGGLDGRAFAADGILETHKRFCELLPDELLWVEYPETGERVKVVPGQYRERDVRVGRQIAISPNSVPDFMSRFEGAFAGHGRVDTILSSAIAHHRFLWIHPFLDGNGRVARLMSHAVLNEAMDTGGLWSISRGLAKKHKDYKAHLASCDLLRRNDLDGRGNLSEEELAKFVHFFLKQCIDQVDFMESLMQPNRLRDRIRIWAEEEVRAGELPPKAIQVLDAILYRGAIERGDLPELLGGVTPRHARRVSSSLLSKGVFTAAGPRSPLRLAFPAALAGRWMPKLFPDQ
;
A
#
# COMPACT_ATOMS: atom_id res chain seq x y z
N MET A 1 5.60 -1.68 -6.86
CA MET A 1 5.73 -0.48 -6.00
C MET A 1 5.44 -0.77 -4.55
N GLN A 2 4.25 -1.25 -4.19
CA GLN A 2 3.90 -1.50 -2.79
C GLN A 2 4.90 -2.42 -2.09
N LYS A 3 5.24 -3.56 -2.69
CA LYS A 3 6.26 -4.48 -2.15
C LYS A 3 7.59 -3.79 -1.83
N TRP A 4 8.08 -2.92 -2.70
CA TRP A 4 9.31 -2.17 -2.46
C TRP A 4 9.19 -1.23 -1.24
N ILE A 5 8.05 -0.56 -1.08
CA ILE A 5 7.77 0.28 0.10
C ILE A 5 7.71 -0.58 1.37
N ASP A 6 6.99 -1.71 1.33
CA ASP A 6 6.81 -2.61 2.48
C ASP A 6 8.13 -3.26 2.93
N GLU A 7 9.10 -3.41 2.02
CA GLU A 7 10.46 -3.88 2.28
C GLU A 7 11.42 -2.77 2.75
N GLY A 8 10.90 -1.57 3.08
CA GLY A 8 11.70 -0.46 3.60
C GLY A 8 12.38 0.41 2.52
N GLY A 9 11.92 0.36 1.28
CA GLY A 9 12.56 1.08 0.17
C GLY A 9 12.61 2.60 0.33
N LEU A 10 11.75 3.19 1.15
CA LEU A 10 11.77 4.63 1.45
C LEU A 10 12.54 5.00 2.72
N ASP A 11 12.66 4.08 3.67
CA ASP A 11 13.47 4.25 4.89
C ASP A 11 13.26 5.62 5.58
N GLY A 12 12.01 5.92 5.97
CA GLY A 12 11.62 7.19 6.60
C GLY A 12 11.50 8.40 5.66
N ARG A 13 11.81 8.26 4.36
CA ARG A 13 11.82 9.36 3.39
C ARG A 13 10.50 9.58 2.65
N ALA A 14 9.39 9.04 3.15
CA ALA A 14 8.11 9.12 2.45
C ALA A 14 7.58 10.56 2.28
N PHE A 15 7.93 11.47 3.20
CA PHE A 15 7.63 12.91 3.10
C PHE A 15 8.81 13.75 2.60
N ALA A 16 9.99 13.17 2.43
CA ALA A 16 11.15 13.86 1.91
C ALA A 16 11.05 14.06 0.39
N ALA A 17 11.57 15.18 -0.09
CA ALA A 17 11.50 15.53 -1.51
C ALA A 17 12.17 14.47 -2.40
N ASP A 18 13.32 13.97 -2.00
CA ASP A 18 14.06 12.92 -2.72
C ASP A 18 13.32 11.57 -2.72
N GLY A 19 12.69 11.17 -1.60
CA GLY A 19 11.86 9.97 -1.51
C GLY A 19 10.62 10.04 -2.40
N ILE A 20 10.01 11.22 -2.50
CA ILE A 20 8.87 11.48 -3.39
C ILE A 20 9.31 11.40 -4.87
N LEU A 21 10.44 12.00 -5.24
CA LEU A 21 11.00 11.91 -6.58
C LEU A 21 11.35 10.46 -6.95
N GLU A 22 11.96 9.72 -6.03
CA GLU A 22 12.25 8.30 -6.23
C GLU A 22 10.98 7.46 -6.41
N THR A 23 9.95 7.71 -5.60
CA THR A 23 8.65 7.04 -5.72
C THR A 23 8.02 7.28 -7.10
N HIS A 24 8.01 8.53 -7.57
CA HIS A 24 7.51 8.87 -8.90
C HIS A 24 8.34 8.20 -10.00
N LYS A 25 9.67 8.25 -9.91
CA LYS A 25 10.58 7.63 -10.87
C LYS A 25 10.29 6.13 -11.03
N ARG A 26 10.34 5.39 -9.93
CA ARG A 26 10.09 3.94 -9.92
C ARG A 26 8.69 3.58 -10.40
N PHE A 27 7.71 4.40 -10.05
CA PHE A 27 6.34 4.20 -10.50
C PHE A 27 6.25 4.34 -12.04
N CYS A 28 6.83 5.41 -12.61
CA CYS A 28 6.82 5.64 -14.04
C CYS A 28 7.60 4.57 -14.81
N GLU A 29 8.71 4.06 -14.28
CA GLU A 29 9.51 2.98 -14.89
C GLU A 29 8.75 1.65 -15.01
N LEU A 30 7.66 1.47 -14.26
CA LEU A 30 6.78 0.30 -14.36
C LEU A 30 5.65 0.48 -15.38
N LEU A 31 5.48 1.66 -15.93
CA LEU A 31 4.42 1.95 -16.90
C LEU A 31 4.90 1.71 -18.34
N PRO A 32 4.00 1.25 -19.22
CA PRO A 32 4.24 1.31 -20.66
C PRO A 32 4.48 2.75 -21.14
N ASP A 33 5.34 2.91 -22.15
CA ASP A 33 5.72 4.25 -22.64
C ASP A 33 4.51 5.09 -23.07
N GLU A 34 3.47 4.46 -23.60
CA GLU A 34 2.24 5.12 -24.02
C GLU A 34 1.52 5.86 -22.90
N LEU A 35 1.67 5.39 -21.65
CA LEU A 35 1.07 6.00 -20.46
C LEU A 35 1.93 7.10 -19.83
N LEU A 36 3.08 7.38 -20.41
CA LEU A 36 3.99 8.47 -19.98
C LEU A 36 3.79 9.76 -20.81
N TRP A 37 2.71 9.88 -21.55
CA TRP A 37 2.42 11.06 -22.35
C TRP A 37 1.14 11.76 -21.88
N VAL A 38 1.24 13.06 -21.70
CA VAL A 38 0.11 13.94 -21.38
C VAL A 38 -0.20 14.77 -22.60
N GLU A 39 -1.47 14.77 -23.01
CA GLU A 39 -1.97 15.63 -24.09
C GLU A 39 -2.64 16.86 -23.49
N TYR A 40 -2.27 18.02 -24.00
CA TYR A 40 -2.90 19.29 -23.64
C TYR A 40 -4.12 19.52 -24.54
N PRO A 41 -5.37 19.51 -23.97
CA PRO A 41 -6.59 19.58 -24.76
C PRO A 41 -6.72 20.85 -25.59
N GLU A 42 -6.12 21.94 -25.13
CA GLU A 42 -6.20 23.26 -25.77
C GLU A 42 -5.31 23.38 -27.01
N THR A 43 -4.19 22.67 -27.03
CA THR A 43 -3.19 22.77 -28.10
C THR A 43 -3.00 21.48 -28.89
N GLY A 44 -3.48 20.35 -28.38
CA GLY A 44 -3.19 19.01 -28.91
C GLY A 44 -1.73 18.58 -28.74
N GLU A 45 -0.91 19.39 -28.02
CA GLU A 45 0.50 19.06 -27.78
C GLU A 45 0.62 17.89 -26.84
N ARG A 46 1.48 16.92 -27.17
CA ARG A 46 1.82 15.79 -26.31
C ARG A 46 3.17 16.01 -25.67
N VAL A 47 3.20 15.95 -24.35
CA VAL A 47 4.40 16.15 -23.54
C VAL A 47 4.70 14.87 -22.76
N LYS A 48 5.95 14.42 -22.80
CA LYS A 48 6.37 13.23 -22.09
C LYS A 48 6.60 13.54 -20.61
N VAL A 49 6.07 12.68 -19.75
CA VAL A 49 6.37 12.69 -18.31
C VAL A 49 7.81 12.23 -18.11
N VAL A 50 8.62 13.01 -17.43
CA VAL A 50 9.98 12.63 -17.08
C VAL A 50 9.97 11.97 -15.69
N PRO A 51 10.35 10.68 -15.59
CA PRO A 51 10.35 9.97 -14.31
C PRO A 51 11.22 10.64 -13.25
N GLY A 52 10.66 10.93 -12.08
CA GLY A 52 11.40 11.53 -10.96
C GLY A 52 11.78 13.00 -11.12
N GLN A 53 11.13 13.73 -12.02
CA GLN A 53 11.36 15.17 -12.20
C GLN A 53 10.08 15.97 -11.95
N TYR A 54 10.24 17.14 -11.35
CA TYR A 54 9.13 18.09 -11.22
C TYR A 54 8.73 18.62 -12.60
N ARG A 55 7.45 18.99 -12.72
CA ARG A 55 6.94 19.60 -13.96
C ARG A 55 7.55 20.97 -14.21
N GLU A 56 7.77 21.26 -15.47
CA GLU A 56 8.23 22.56 -15.95
C GLU A 56 7.09 23.37 -16.62
N ARG A 57 5.86 22.82 -16.63
CA ARG A 57 4.70 23.44 -17.26
C ARG A 57 3.56 23.61 -16.27
N ASP A 58 2.69 24.56 -16.56
CA ASP A 58 1.45 24.73 -15.82
C ASP A 58 0.53 23.53 -16.02
N VAL A 59 -0.16 23.12 -14.99
CA VAL A 59 -1.15 22.06 -15.04
C VAL A 59 -2.45 22.52 -14.35
N ARG A 60 -3.56 22.04 -14.89
CA ARG A 60 -4.89 22.28 -14.36
C ARG A 60 -5.42 21.01 -13.68
N VAL A 61 -5.86 21.13 -12.43
CA VAL A 61 -6.41 20.03 -11.64
C VAL A 61 -7.88 20.33 -11.37
N GLY A 62 -8.75 19.76 -12.14
CA GLY A 62 -10.17 20.10 -12.06
C GLY A 62 -10.42 21.59 -12.36
N ARG A 63 -10.84 22.33 -11.32
CA ARG A 63 -11.10 23.80 -11.43
C ARG A 63 -9.91 24.64 -10.99
N GLN A 64 -8.90 24.06 -10.36
CA GLN A 64 -7.75 24.76 -9.83
C GLN A 64 -6.60 24.76 -10.83
N ILE A 65 -5.91 25.89 -10.97
CA ILE A 65 -4.60 26.00 -11.58
C ILE A 65 -3.59 25.72 -10.46
N ALA A 66 -2.75 24.72 -10.64
CA ALA A 66 -1.70 24.40 -9.68
C ALA A 66 -0.69 25.57 -9.58
N ILE A 67 0.14 25.55 -8.52
CA ILE A 67 1.18 26.57 -8.36
C ILE A 67 2.09 26.62 -9.57
N SER A 68 2.73 27.78 -9.79
CA SER A 68 3.70 27.97 -10.90
C SER A 68 4.81 26.89 -10.84
N PRO A 69 5.26 26.35 -11.97
CA PRO A 69 6.32 25.33 -12.01
C PRO A 69 7.59 25.76 -11.31
N ASN A 70 8.00 27.01 -11.45
CA ASN A 70 9.20 27.55 -10.82
C ASN A 70 9.12 27.56 -9.28
N SER A 71 7.91 27.54 -8.71
CA SER A 71 7.69 27.52 -7.26
C SER A 71 7.62 26.09 -6.70
N VAL A 72 7.52 25.06 -7.54
CA VAL A 72 7.37 23.67 -7.08
C VAL A 72 8.50 23.25 -6.14
N PRO A 73 9.80 23.48 -6.43
CA PRO A 73 10.87 23.08 -5.52
C PRO A 73 10.75 23.71 -4.13
N ASP A 74 10.43 25.00 -4.05
CA ASP A 74 10.27 25.72 -2.77
C ASP A 74 9.08 25.18 -1.96
N PHE A 75 7.96 24.88 -2.64
CA PHE A 75 6.80 24.28 -1.99
C PHE A 75 7.05 22.85 -1.53
N MET A 76 7.84 22.08 -2.25
CA MET A 76 8.23 20.72 -1.85
C MET A 76 9.22 20.74 -0.68
N SER A 77 10.15 21.69 -0.63
CA SER A 77 11.02 21.90 0.53
C SER A 77 10.21 22.27 1.80
N ARG A 78 9.23 23.17 1.66
CA ARG A 78 8.32 23.51 2.78
C ARG A 78 7.42 22.34 3.17
N PHE A 79 7.01 21.51 2.21
CA PHE A 79 6.25 20.30 2.48
C PHE A 79 7.07 19.33 3.33
N GLU A 80 8.31 19.06 2.95
CA GLU A 80 9.23 18.22 3.73
C GLU A 80 9.43 18.77 5.14
N GLY A 81 9.75 20.05 5.28
CA GLY A 81 9.93 20.70 6.59
C GLY A 81 8.67 20.66 7.48
N ALA A 82 7.47 20.62 6.86
CA ALA A 82 6.21 20.60 7.61
C ALA A 82 5.77 19.18 8.02
N PHE A 83 6.19 18.14 7.33
CA PHE A 83 5.63 16.78 7.51
C PHE A 83 6.68 15.72 7.86
N ALA A 84 7.95 15.92 7.58
CA ALA A 84 9.01 14.98 7.95
C ALA A 84 9.45 15.15 9.42
N GLY A 85 9.91 14.05 10.04
CA GLY A 85 10.54 14.08 11.36
C GLY A 85 9.58 14.20 12.56
N HIS A 86 8.29 14.00 12.38
CA HIS A 86 7.30 14.03 13.46
C HIS A 86 7.22 12.71 14.22
N GLY A 87 6.68 12.77 15.45
CA GLY A 87 6.35 11.59 16.24
C GLY A 87 5.23 10.76 15.60
N ARG A 88 5.14 9.49 16.02
CA ARG A 88 4.23 8.49 15.42
C ARG A 88 2.77 8.97 15.31
N VAL A 89 2.22 9.54 16.38
CA VAL A 89 0.82 10.00 16.42
C VAL A 89 0.62 11.17 15.48
N ASP A 90 1.52 12.16 15.52
CA ASP A 90 1.46 13.35 14.67
C ASP A 90 1.60 12.95 13.19
N THR A 91 2.45 11.98 12.87
CA THR A 91 2.61 11.43 11.53
C THR A 91 1.31 10.81 11.01
N ILE A 92 0.59 10.03 11.83
CA ILE A 92 -0.70 9.46 11.44
C ILE A 92 -1.73 10.56 11.18
N LEU A 93 -1.85 11.54 12.09
CA LEU A 93 -2.82 12.62 11.97
C LEU A 93 -2.51 13.53 10.77
N SER A 94 -1.23 13.85 10.57
CA SER A 94 -0.79 14.72 9.48
C SER A 94 -0.78 14.04 8.12
N SER A 95 -0.81 12.71 8.05
CA SER A 95 -0.76 11.97 6.77
C SER A 95 -1.87 12.37 5.79
N ALA A 96 -3.08 12.64 6.30
CA ALA A 96 -4.21 13.12 5.50
C ALA A 96 -3.99 14.55 5.00
N ILE A 97 -3.44 15.43 5.84
CA ILE A 97 -3.13 16.82 5.49
C ILE A 97 -2.03 16.83 4.43
N ALA A 98 -0.98 16.04 4.63
CA ALA A 98 0.12 15.88 3.68
C ALA A 98 -0.38 15.33 2.33
N HIS A 99 -1.29 14.34 2.36
CA HIS A 99 -1.90 13.80 1.15
C HIS A 99 -2.59 14.89 0.31
N HIS A 100 -3.45 15.70 0.94
CA HIS A 100 -4.10 16.82 0.24
C HIS A 100 -3.07 17.88 -0.18
N ARG A 101 -2.14 18.28 0.70
CA ARG A 101 -1.15 19.33 0.39
C ARG A 101 -0.27 18.96 -0.79
N PHE A 102 0.17 17.71 -0.88
CA PHE A 102 0.91 17.19 -2.01
C PHE A 102 0.11 17.28 -3.31
N LEU A 103 -1.17 16.88 -3.28
CA LEU A 103 -2.06 16.98 -4.45
C LEU A 103 -2.33 18.43 -4.86
N TRP A 104 -2.39 19.34 -3.90
CA TRP A 104 -2.55 20.76 -4.16
C TRP A 104 -1.31 21.39 -4.81
N ILE A 105 -0.10 21.02 -4.38
CA ILE A 105 1.18 21.43 -5.01
C ILE A 105 1.25 20.88 -6.44
N HIS A 106 0.83 19.65 -6.62
CA HIS A 106 0.82 18.93 -7.90
C HIS A 106 2.18 18.93 -8.60
N PRO A 107 3.24 18.37 -7.96
CA PRO A 107 4.61 18.59 -8.38
C PRO A 107 4.98 17.92 -9.72
N PHE A 108 4.24 16.94 -10.19
CA PHE A 108 4.53 16.19 -11.41
C PHE A 108 3.56 16.55 -12.53
N LEU A 109 3.98 16.32 -13.78
CA LEU A 109 3.14 16.51 -14.94
C LEU A 109 1.94 15.53 -14.94
N ASP A 110 2.17 14.27 -14.56
CA ASP A 110 1.16 13.24 -14.25
C ASP A 110 1.64 12.35 -13.09
N GLY A 111 0.78 11.46 -12.61
CA GLY A 111 1.12 10.49 -11.56
C GLY A 111 0.93 10.99 -10.12
N ASN A 112 0.59 12.27 -9.91
CA ASN A 112 0.48 12.86 -8.57
C ASN A 112 -0.48 12.08 -7.65
N GLY A 113 -1.65 11.69 -8.13
CA GLY A 113 -2.61 10.92 -7.32
C GLY A 113 -2.11 9.52 -6.93
N ARG A 114 -1.30 8.90 -7.76
CA ARG A 114 -0.68 7.59 -7.51
C ARG A 114 0.43 7.72 -6.49
N VAL A 115 1.31 8.71 -6.64
CA VAL A 115 2.37 9.03 -5.68
C VAL A 115 1.78 9.42 -4.33
N ALA A 116 0.75 10.25 -4.27
CA ALA A 116 0.08 10.62 -3.02
C ALA A 116 -0.40 9.39 -2.22
N ARG A 117 -1.01 8.42 -2.90
CA ARG A 117 -1.46 7.18 -2.25
C ARG A 117 -0.31 6.29 -1.81
N LEU A 118 0.77 6.18 -2.60
CA LEU A 118 1.96 5.42 -2.24
C LEU A 118 2.71 6.06 -1.07
N MET A 119 2.86 7.37 -1.07
CA MET A 119 3.42 8.16 0.04
C MET A 119 2.61 7.93 1.32
N SER A 120 1.28 8.09 1.26
CA SER A 120 0.43 7.85 2.43
C SER A 120 0.50 6.41 2.93
N HIS A 121 0.58 5.43 2.02
CA HIS A 121 0.76 4.03 2.39
C HIS A 121 2.09 3.83 3.12
N ALA A 122 3.18 4.37 2.60
CA ALA A 122 4.51 4.24 3.19
C ALA A 122 4.56 4.82 4.61
N VAL A 123 4.08 6.05 4.78
CA VAL A 123 4.04 6.74 6.07
C VAL A 123 3.21 5.99 7.10
N LEU A 124 2.01 5.53 6.71
CA LEU A 124 1.12 4.82 7.62
C LEU A 124 1.63 3.41 7.95
N ASN A 125 2.25 2.72 6.98
CA ASN A 125 2.87 1.41 7.21
C ASN A 125 4.01 1.50 8.22
N GLU A 126 4.88 2.50 8.08
CA GLU A 126 5.99 2.76 9.00
C GLU A 126 5.48 3.19 10.38
N ALA A 127 4.55 4.15 10.44
CA ALA A 127 4.01 4.67 11.70
C ALA A 127 3.23 3.61 12.50
N MET A 128 2.54 2.68 11.86
CA MET A 128 1.70 1.67 12.51
C MET A 128 2.33 0.28 12.60
N ASP A 129 3.50 0.08 11.95
CA ASP A 129 4.20 -1.21 11.90
C ASP A 129 3.28 -2.36 11.44
N THR A 130 2.58 -2.13 10.33
CA THR A 130 1.56 -3.06 9.83
C THR A 130 2.12 -4.23 9.02
N GLY A 131 3.43 -4.21 8.73
CA GLY A 131 4.09 -5.22 7.90
C GLY A 131 3.51 -5.33 6.48
N GLY A 132 2.94 -4.25 5.96
CA GLY A 132 2.34 -4.22 4.62
C GLY A 132 0.99 -4.96 4.50
N LEU A 133 0.39 -5.39 5.61
CA LEU A 133 -0.85 -6.18 5.59
C LEU A 133 -2.09 -5.40 5.17
N TRP A 134 -2.06 -4.07 5.23
CA TRP A 134 -3.20 -3.25 4.84
C TRP A 134 -2.78 -2.05 3.99
N SER A 135 -3.74 -1.42 3.32
CA SER A 135 -3.47 -0.25 2.49
C SER A 135 -4.63 0.72 2.50
N ILE A 136 -4.34 1.98 2.83
CA ILE A 136 -5.31 3.07 2.70
C ILE A 136 -5.82 3.21 1.26
N SER A 137 -4.98 2.89 0.27
CA SER A 137 -5.36 2.96 -1.15
C SER A 137 -6.61 2.13 -1.48
N ARG A 138 -6.77 0.97 -0.82
CA ARG A 138 -7.97 0.14 -0.98
C ARG A 138 -9.22 0.84 -0.42
N GLY A 139 -9.13 1.45 0.75
CA GLY A 139 -10.22 2.22 1.37
C GLY A 139 -10.66 3.39 0.49
N LEU A 140 -9.69 4.16 -0.01
CA LEU A 140 -9.95 5.30 -0.90
C LEU A 140 -10.54 4.85 -2.24
N ALA A 141 -10.09 3.71 -2.80
CA ALA A 141 -10.66 3.14 -4.03
C ALA A 141 -12.12 2.71 -3.83
N LYS A 142 -12.44 2.04 -2.73
CA LYS A 142 -13.80 1.63 -2.37
C LYS A 142 -14.76 2.82 -2.26
N LYS A 143 -14.27 3.97 -1.78
CA LYS A 143 -15.00 5.22 -1.61
C LYS A 143 -14.55 6.31 -2.58
N HIS A 144 -14.22 5.93 -3.81
CA HIS A 144 -13.59 6.81 -4.79
C HIS A 144 -14.37 8.10 -5.07
N LYS A 145 -15.71 8.05 -5.12
CA LYS A 145 -16.56 9.24 -5.35
C LYS A 145 -16.46 10.21 -4.15
N ASP A 146 -16.60 9.69 -2.94
CA ASP A 146 -16.51 10.48 -1.71
C ASP A 146 -15.10 11.07 -1.55
N TYR A 147 -14.06 10.28 -1.81
CA TYR A 147 -12.67 10.71 -1.80
C TYR A 147 -12.42 11.89 -2.74
N LYS A 148 -12.88 11.81 -4.00
CA LYS A 148 -12.76 12.92 -4.96
C LYS A 148 -13.55 14.15 -4.53
N ALA A 149 -14.76 13.96 -3.99
CA ALA A 149 -15.59 15.07 -3.51
C ALA A 149 -14.91 15.81 -2.35
N HIS A 150 -14.41 15.09 -1.35
CA HIS A 150 -13.69 15.68 -0.23
C HIS A 150 -12.43 16.43 -0.65
N LEU A 151 -11.63 15.84 -1.57
CA LEU A 151 -10.45 16.54 -2.11
C LEU A 151 -10.82 17.85 -2.81
N ALA A 152 -11.86 17.82 -3.66
CA ALA A 152 -12.32 19.02 -4.36
C ALA A 152 -12.87 20.09 -3.38
N SER A 153 -13.50 19.67 -2.29
CA SER A 153 -14.00 20.61 -1.25
C SER A 153 -12.87 21.28 -0.50
N CYS A 154 -11.71 20.63 -0.32
CA CYS A 154 -10.55 21.24 0.34
C CYS A 154 -9.98 22.47 -0.40
N ASP A 155 -10.30 22.61 -1.68
CA ASP A 155 -9.86 23.74 -2.51
C ASP A 155 -10.89 24.89 -2.55
N LEU A 156 -11.99 24.75 -1.80
CA LEU A 156 -12.96 25.83 -1.64
C LEU A 156 -12.39 27.00 -0.81
N LEU A 157 -12.83 28.19 -1.17
CA LEU A 157 -12.49 29.39 -0.40
C LEU A 157 -13.05 29.32 1.02
N ARG A 158 -12.36 29.93 1.98
CA ARG A 158 -12.84 30.10 3.35
C ARG A 158 -14.18 30.83 3.37
N ARG A 159 -15.05 30.46 4.29
CA ARG A 159 -16.40 31.05 4.43
C ARG A 159 -16.40 32.35 5.17
N ASN A 160 -15.51 32.51 6.17
CA ASN A 160 -15.39 33.67 7.02
C ASN A 160 -14.01 33.69 7.69
N ASP A 161 -13.79 34.65 8.59
CA ASP A 161 -12.51 34.84 9.27
C ASP A 161 -12.16 33.73 10.29
N LEU A 162 -13.13 32.92 10.71
CA LEU A 162 -12.94 31.79 11.61
C LEU A 162 -12.70 30.47 10.85
N ASP A 163 -12.84 30.47 9.52
CA ASP A 163 -12.65 29.33 8.65
C ASP A 163 -11.52 29.64 7.66
N GLY A 164 -10.26 29.39 8.04
CA GLY A 164 -9.22 29.72 7.10
C GLY A 164 -7.83 29.22 7.41
N ARG A 165 -7.23 28.63 6.37
CA ARG A 165 -5.79 28.37 6.22
C ARG A 165 -5.30 29.17 5.02
N GLY A 166 -5.10 30.45 5.24
CA GLY A 166 -4.94 31.42 4.14
C GLY A 166 -6.29 31.72 3.47
N ASN A 167 -6.39 31.48 2.17
CA ASN A 167 -7.63 31.72 1.40
C ASN A 167 -8.57 30.49 1.34
N LEU A 168 -8.13 29.33 1.80
CA LEU A 168 -8.87 28.08 1.70
C LEU A 168 -9.59 27.73 3.00
N SER A 169 -10.68 26.95 2.91
CA SER A 169 -11.46 26.50 4.05
C SER A 169 -10.68 25.47 4.89
N GLU A 170 -10.53 25.75 6.17
CA GLU A 170 -9.99 24.83 7.15
C GLU A 170 -11.03 23.77 7.54
N GLU A 171 -12.31 24.14 7.59
CA GLU A 171 -13.40 23.22 7.89
C GLU A 171 -13.47 22.08 6.87
N GLU A 172 -13.33 22.38 5.57
CA GLU A 172 -13.35 21.36 4.52
C GLU A 172 -12.11 20.45 4.59
N LEU A 173 -10.94 21.00 4.94
CA LEU A 173 -9.76 20.19 5.21
C LEU A 173 -10.00 19.26 6.41
N ALA A 174 -10.57 19.73 7.49
CA ALA A 174 -10.90 18.93 8.67
C ALA A 174 -11.87 17.78 8.32
N LYS A 175 -12.88 18.02 7.47
CA LYS A 175 -13.78 16.99 6.95
C LYS A 175 -13.04 15.94 6.13
N PHE A 176 -12.11 16.36 5.29
CA PHE A 176 -11.27 15.42 4.53
C PHE A 176 -10.38 14.60 5.46
N VAL A 177 -9.74 15.20 6.44
CA VAL A 177 -8.92 14.47 7.44
C VAL A 177 -9.76 13.44 8.18
N HIS A 178 -10.95 13.81 8.65
CA HIS A 178 -11.86 12.87 9.30
C HIS A 178 -12.27 11.72 8.37
N PHE A 179 -12.63 12.01 7.11
CA PHE A 179 -12.92 10.99 6.11
C PHE A 179 -11.74 10.05 5.90
N PHE A 180 -10.54 10.59 5.70
CA PHE A 180 -9.32 9.81 5.45
C PHE A 180 -8.98 8.87 6.61
N LEU A 181 -8.98 9.38 7.84
CA LEU A 181 -8.71 8.60 9.05
C LEU A 181 -9.78 7.52 9.28
N LYS A 182 -11.06 7.83 8.98
CA LYS A 182 -12.12 6.83 9.02
C LYS A 182 -11.86 5.70 8.01
N GLN A 183 -11.35 6.01 6.80
CA GLN A 183 -10.96 4.96 5.86
C GLN A 183 -9.77 4.14 6.41
N CYS A 184 -8.84 4.73 7.15
CA CYS A 184 -7.79 3.97 7.83
C CYS A 184 -8.38 2.97 8.82
N ILE A 185 -9.28 3.39 9.68
CA ILE A 185 -9.97 2.54 10.68
C ILE A 185 -10.74 1.42 9.95
N ASP A 186 -11.55 1.76 8.94
CA ASP A 186 -12.30 0.77 8.16
C ASP A 186 -11.38 -0.30 7.52
N GLN A 187 -10.15 0.07 7.14
CA GLN A 187 -9.18 -0.88 6.61
C GLN A 187 -8.55 -1.74 7.71
N VAL A 188 -8.30 -1.21 8.89
CA VAL A 188 -7.83 -1.99 10.06
C VAL A 188 -8.88 -3.03 10.43
N ASP A 189 -10.14 -2.63 10.63
CA ASP A 189 -11.26 -3.52 10.98
C ASP A 189 -11.45 -4.61 9.92
N PHE A 190 -11.33 -4.21 8.64
CA PHE A 190 -11.42 -5.16 7.53
C PHE A 190 -10.30 -6.21 7.61
N MET A 191 -9.05 -5.79 7.81
CA MET A 191 -7.91 -6.71 7.92
C MET A 191 -8.00 -7.57 9.18
N GLU A 192 -8.41 -7.01 10.31
CA GLU A 192 -8.67 -7.78 11.53
C GLU A 192 -9.69 -8.90 11.24
N SER A 193 -10.79 -8.57 10.56
CA SER A 193 -11.83 -9.56 10.20
C SER A 193 -11.30 -10.68 9.29
N LEU A 194 -10.36 -10.36 8.38
CA LEU A 194 -9.74 -11.34 7.48
C LEU A 194 -8.70 -12.21 8.19
N MET A 195 -7.97 -11.61 9.11
CA MET A 195 -6.85 -12.24 9.81
C MET A 195 -7.29 -12.95 11.11
N GLN A 196 -8.59 -13.00 11.41
CA GLN A 196 -9.09 -13.81 12.55
C GLN A 196 -8.51 -15.22 12.50
N PRO A 197 -7.68 -15.63 13.49
CA PRO A 197 -6.85 -16.84 13.37
C PRO A 197 -7.66 -18.10 13.04
N ASN A 198 -8.80 -18.29 13.68
CA ASN A 198 -9.65 -19.46 13.44
C ASN A 198 -10.20 -19.47 12.01
N ARG A 199 -10.76 -18.36 11.53
CA ARG A 199 -11.33 -18.25 10.19
C ARG A 199 -10.27 -18.36 9.08
N LEU A 200 -9.09 -17.79 9.30
CA LEU A 200 -7.98 -17.93 8.36
C LEU A 200 -7.50 -19.38 8.30
N ARG A 201 -7.35 -20.02 9.47
CA ARG A 201 -6.97 -21.43 9.59
C ARG A 201 -7.96 -22.32 8.84
N ASP A 202 -9.26 -22.13 9.06
CA ASP A 202 -10.30 -22.94 8.39
C ASP A 202 -10.22 -22.80 6.87
N ARG A 203 -10.04 -21.57 6.35
CA ARG A 203 -9.90 -21.33 4.90
C ARG A 203 -8.65 -21.96 4.31
N ILE A 204 -7.53 -21.87 5.01
CA ILE A 204 -6.27 -22.51 4.58
C ILE A 204 -6.42 -24.03 4.61
N ARG A 205 -7.07 -24.59 5.60
CA ARG A 205 -7.31 -26.02 5.73
C ARG A 205 -8.22 -26.55 4.63
N ILE A 206 -9.35 -25.87 4.37
CA ILE A 206 -10.28 -26.23 3.28
C ILE A 206 -9.52 -26.24 1.94
N TRP A 207 -8.74 -25.20 1.66
CA TRP A 207 -7.90 -25.16 0.47
C TRP A 207 -6.92 -26.34 0.41
N ALA A 208 -6.23 -26.62 1.50
CA ALA A 208 -5.24 -27.72 1.53
C ALA A 208 -5.90 -29.09 1.33
N GLU A 209 -7.09 -29.32 1.89
CA GLU A 209 -7.86 -30.56 1.68
C GLU A 209 -8.28 -30.74 0.21
N GLU A 210 -8.67 -29.65 -0.47
CA GLU A 210 -8.98 -29.67 -1.91
C GLU A 210 -7.74 -29.98 -2.76
N GLU A 211 -6.60 -29.35 -2.47
CA GLU A 211 -5.33 -29.63 -3.17
C GLU A 211 -4.83 -31.07 -2.95
N VAL A 212 -5.05 -31.62 -1.73
CA VAL A 212 -4.73 -33.03 -1.46
C VAL A 212 -5.63 -33.97 -2.26
N ARG A 213 -6.93 -33.69 -2.34
CA ARG A 213 -7.87 -34.49 -3.17
C ARG A 213 -7.55 -34.43 -4.65
N ALA A 214 -7.08 -33.27 -5.12
CA ALA A 214 -6.64 -33.08 -6.50
C ALA A 214 -5.26 -33.73 -6.82
N GLY A 215 -4.58 -34.25 -5.79
CA GLY A 215 -3.23 -34.81 -5.94
C GLY A 215 -2.09 -33.77 -6.05
N GLU A 216 -2.41 -32.50 -5.87
CA GLU A 216 -1.50 -31.37 -5.97
C GLU A 216 -0.64 -31.16 -4.71
N LEU A 217 -1.11 -31.65 -3.56
CA LEU A 217 -0.39 -31.66 -2.30
C LEU A 217 -0.34 -33.07 -1.70
N PRO A 218 0.77 -33.44 -1.03
CA PRO A 218 0.82 -34.66 -0.25
C PRO A 218 -0.16 -34.62 0.92
N PRO A 219 -0.82 -35.75 1.32
CA PRO A 219 -1.77 -35.78 2.42
C PRO A 219 -1.25 -35.20 3.74
N LYS A 220 0.04 -35.37 4.02
CA LYS A 220 0.70 -34.83 5.22
C LYS A 220 0.96 -33.32 5.18
N ALA A 221 0.69 -32.64 4.07
CA ALA A 221 0.83 -31.18 3.97
C ALA A 221 -0.09 -30.43 4.95
N ILE A 222 -1.30 -30.97 5.19
CA ILE A 222 -2.27 -30.39 6.14
C ILE A 222 -1.68 -30.33 7.55
N GLN A 223 -0.99 -31.38 8.00
CA GLN A 223 -0.37 -31.41 9.34
C GLN A 223 0.72 -30.34 9.50
N VAL A 224 1.52 -30.09 8.44
CA VAL A 224 2.56 -29.05 8.46
C VAL A 224 1.91 -27.67 8.46
N LEU A 225 0.83 -27.46 7.70
CA LEU A 225 0.08 -26.20 7.66
C LEU A 225 -0.57 -25.90 9.02
N ASP A 226 -1.22 -26.88 9.62
CA ASP A 226 -1.82 -26.72 10.96
C ASP A 226 -0.76 -26.35 12.02
N ALA A 227 0.40 -27.01 11.97
CA ALA A 227 1.49 -26.74 12.89
C ALA A 227 2.08 -25.33 12.72
N ILE A 228 2.26 -24.88 11.47
CA ILE A 228 2.83 -23.54 11.20
C ILE A 228 1.84 -22.42 11.57
N LEU A 229 0.55 -22.65 11.37
CA LEU A 229 -0.51 -21.73 11.76
C LEU A 229 -0.60 -21.57 13.29
N TYR A 230 -0.21 -22.61 14.04
CA TYR A 230 -0.20 -22.57 15.49
C TYR A 230 1.12 -22.01 16.06
N ARG A 231 2.27 -22.39 15.49
CA ARG A 231 3.62 -22.06 16.01
C ARG A 231 4.22 -20.80 15.38
N GLY A 232 3.68 -20.32 14.26
CA GLY A 232 4.22 -19.19 13.47
C GLY A 232 5.44 -19.55 12.61
N ALA A 233 6.29 -20.47 13.08
CA ALA A 233 7.45 -20.97 12.35
C ALA A 233 7.72 -22.43 12.72
N ILE A 234 8.36 -23.19 11.83
CA ILE A 234 8.76 -24.60 12.05
C ILE A 234 10.19 -24.75 11.60
N GLU A 235 11.02 -25.32 12.49
CA GLU A 235 12.37 -25.76 12.13
C GLU A 235 12.30 -26.97 11.18
N ARG A 236 13.15 -26.98 10.17
CA ARG A 236 13.16 -28.08 9.20
C ARG A 236 13.51 -29.43 9.82
N GLY A 237 14.30 -29.42 10.90
CA GLY A 237 14.67 -30.60 11.65
C GLY A 237 13.50 -31.27 12.38
N ASP A 238 12.47 -30.50 12.76
CA ASP A 238 11.31 -30.99 13.51
C ASP A 238 10.25 -31.64 12.61
N LEU A 239 10.34 -31.41 11.29
CA LEU A 239 9.35 -31.92 10.34
C LEU A 239 9.16 -33.45 10.38
N PRO A 240 10.22 -34.29 10.46
CA PRO A 240 10.04 -35.72 10.53
C PRO A 240 9.19 -36.18 11.71
N GLU A 241 9.46 -35.63 12.91
CA GLU A 241 8.71 -35.93 14.13
C GLU A 241 7.28 -35.40 14.06
N LEU A 242 7.09 -34.15 13.64
CA LEU A 242 5.79 -33.52 13.45
C LEU A 242 4.88 -34.32 12.50
N LEU A 243 5.45 -35.01 11.52
CA LEU A 243 4.73 -35.84 10.55
C LEU A 243 4.58 -37.30 11.01
N GLY A 244 4.82 -37.59 12.31
CA GLY A 244 4.67 -38.91 12.87
C GLY A 244 5.85 -39.86 12.62
N GLY A 245 7.07 -39.35 12.66
CA GLY A 245 8.29 -40.14 12.54
C GLY A 245 8.61 -40.59 11.10
N VAL A 246 8.21 -39.79 10.11
CA VAL A 246 8.54 -40.09 8.70
C VAL A 246 10.03 -39.90 8.40
N THR A 247 10.50 -40.53 7.32
CA THR A 247 11.89 -40.35 6.88
C THR A 247 12.17 -38.85 6.54
N PRO A 248 13.39 -38.37 6.75
CA PRO A 248 13.77 -36.99 6.37
C PRO A 248 13.52 -36.68 4.89
N ARG A 249 13.68 -37.67 4.03
CA ARG A 249 13.37 -37.54 2.57
C ARG A 249 11.89 -37.26 2.33
N HIS A 250 10.99 -37.95 3.04
CA HIS A 250 9.55 -37.73 2.92
C HIS A 250 9.15 -36.35 3.49
N ALA A 251 9.65 -35.97 4.67
CA ALA A 251 9.41 -34.67 5.25
C ALA A 251 9.86 -33.52 4.33
N ARG A 252 11.02 -33.67 3.68
CA ARG A 252 11.53 -32.71 2.70
C ARG A 252 10.61 -32.61 1.48
N ARG A 253 10.08 -33.73 0.97
CA ARG A 253 9.14 -33.73 -0.15
C ARG A 253 7.87 -32.93 0.17
N VAL A 254 7.32 -33.09 1.39
CA VAL A 254 6.13 -32.37 1.83
C VAL A 254 6.42 -30.88 1.93
N SER A 255 7.51 -30.48 2.58
CA SER A 255 7.85 -29.06 2.71
C SER A 255 8.20 -28.39 1.36
N SER A 256 8.87 -29.14 0.46
CA SER A 256 9.21 -28.64 -0.88
C SER A 256 7.97 -28.39 -1.73
N SER A 257 6.93 -29.21 -1.64
CA SER A 257 5.67 -28.96 -2.37
C SER A 257 4.94 -27.69 -1.88
N LEU A 258 5.01 -27.39 -0.59
CA LEU A 258 4.44 -26.16 -0.04
C LEU A 258 5.28 -24.92 -0.37
N LEU A 259 6.61 -25.07 -0.43
CA LEU A 259 7.52 -24.01 -0.90
C LEU A 259 7.31 -23.70 -2.38
N SER A 260 7.19 -24.73 -3.24
CA SER A 260 6.98 -24.53 -4.69
C SER A 260 5.66 -23.86 -5.02
N LYS A 261 4.61 -24.08 -4.21
CA LYS A 261 3.33 -23.36 -4.31
C LYS A 261 3.37 -21.95 -3.69
N GLY A 262 4.52 -21.51 -3.14
CA GLY A 262 4.68 -20.22 -2.49
C GLY A 262 3.93 -20.07 -1.16
N VAL A 263 3.43 -21.18 -0.59
CA VAL A 263 2.67 -21.20 0.67
C VAL A 263 3.60 -21.07 1.88
N PHE A 264 4.84 -21.49 1.71
CA PHE A 264 5.89 -21.30 2.70
C PHE A 264 7.00 -20.39 2.16
N THR A 265 7.66 -19.72 3.06
CA THR A 265 8.88 -18.96 2.80
C THR A 265 9.95 -19.33 3.83
N ALA A 266 11.20 -19.12 3.46
CA ALA A 266 12.35 -19.26 4.34
C ALA A 266 13.47 -18.32 3.87
N ALA A 267 14.17 -17.67 4.79
CA ALA A 267 15.27 -16.75 4.47
C ALA A 267 16.49 -17.45 3.85
N GLY A 268 16.61 -18.77 4.05
CA GLY A 268 17.70 -19.57 3.50
C GLY A 268 17.43 -21.07 3.60
N PRO A 269 18.33 -21.91 3.04
CA PRO A 269 18.16 -23.38 2.99
C PRO A 269 18.01 -24.06 4.36
N ARG A 270 18.55 -23.46 5.41
CA ARG A 270 18.50 -23.97 6.78
C ARG A 270 17.56 -23.20 7.70
N SER A 271 17.02 -22.06 7.24
CA SER A 271 16.13 -21.21 8.03
C SER A 271 14.78 -21.89 8.28
N PRO A 272 14.12 -21.53 9.39
CA PRO A 272 12.76 -21.98 9.69
C PRO A 272 11.79 -21.67 8.53
N LEU A 273 10.81 -22.55 8.39
CA LEU A 273 9.69 -22.34 7.47
C LEU A 273 8.67 -21.43 8.14
N ARG A 274 8.18 -20.46 7.40
CA ARG A 274 7.10 -19.55 7.80
C ARG A 274 5.98 -19.58 6.78
N LEU A 275 4.75 -19.29 7.23
CA LEU A 275 3.63 -19.14 6.31
C LEU A 275 3.86 -17.91 5.42
N ALA A 276 3.58 -18.08 4.13
CA ALA A 276 3.53 -17.00 3.16
C ALA A 276 2.11 -16.84 2.63
N PHE A 277 1.80 -15.68 2.06
CA PHE A 277 0.49 -15.37 1.51
C PHE A 277 0.61 -15.13 -0.01
N PRO A 278 0.62 -16.21 -0.84
CA PRO A 278 0.79 -16.07 -2.26
C PRO A 278 -0.41 -15.35 -2.89
N ALA A 279 -0.14 -14.40 -3.78
CA ALA A 279 -1.18 -13.61 -4.45
C ALA A 279 -2.24 -14.47 -5.16
N ALA A 280 -1.83 -15.62 -5.72
CA ALA A 280 -2.74 -16.57 -6.36
C ALA A 280 -3.79 -17.17 -5.40
N LEU A 281 -3.51 -17.23 -4.10
CA LEU A 281 -4.42 -17.75 -3.07
C LEU A 281 -5.15 -16.66 -2.30
N ALA A 282 -4.85 -15.38 -2.58
CA ALA A 282 -5.44 -14.26 -1.85
C ALA A 282 -6.98 -14.27 -1.89
N GLY A 283 -7.59 -14.57 -3.03
CA GLY A 283 -9.05 -14.68 -3.15
C GLY A 283 -9.67 -15.81 -2.32
N ARG A 284 -8.93 -16.88 -2.06
CA ARG A 284 -9.39 -18.03 -1.27
C ARG A 284 -9.15 -17.86 0.23
N TRP A 285 -7.97 -17.37 0.61
CA TRP A 285 -7.58 -17.22 2.00
C TRP A 285 -8.10 -15.93 2.62
N MET A 286 -8.18 -14.87 1.81
CA MET A 286 -8.60 -13.52 2.20
C MET A 286 -9.71 -13.03 1.26
N PRO A 287 -10.93 -13.58 1.37
CA PRO A 287 -12.05 -13.20 0.50
C PRO A 287 -12.33 -11.70 0.63
N LYS A 288 -12.62 -11.04 -0.48
CA LYS A 288 -12.84 -9.58 -0.57
C LYS A 288 -11.59 -8.71 -0.34
N LEU A 289 -10.38 -9.30 -0.33
CA LEU A 289 -9.14 -8.51 -0.25
C LEU A 289 -9.05 -7.55 -1.44
N PHE A 290 -9.39 -8.05 -2.63
CA PHE A 290 -9.57 -7.21 -3.80
C PHE A 290 -11.06 -6.85 -3.94
N PRO A 291 -11.42 -5.57 -4.11
CA PRO A 291 -12.80 -5.19 -4.39
C PRO A 291 -13.28 -5.89 -5.67
N ASP A 292 -14.53 -6.33 -5.66
CA ASP A 292 -15.18 -6.82 -6.87
C ASP A 292 -15.08 -5.71 -7.94
N GLN A 293 -14.60 -6.09 -9.13
CA GLN A 293 -14.45 -5.19 -10.28
C GLN A 293 -15.81 -4.79 -10.83
#